data_6f27c8baefc5a20ff88055434cbebe2e
#
_entry.id   6f27c8baefc5a20ff88055434cbebe2e
#
_cell.length_a   1.000
_cell.length_b   1.000
_cell.length_c   1.000
_cell.angle_alpha   90.00
_cell.angle_beta   90.00
_cell.angle_gamma   90.00
#
_symmetry.space_group_name_H-M   'P 1'
#
loop_
_entity.id
_entity.type
_entity.pdbx_description
1 polymer ?
#
loop_
_entity_poly.entity_id
_entity_poly.type
_entity_poly.pdbx_seq_one_letter_code
_entity_poly.pdbx_strand_id
1 'polypeptide(L)'
;MNNIIEFEKVSKSFGDLKVLDQLSLEVKDGEKLALIGPSGSGKTTILRILMTLETIDDGFVSVNNEYLWHEKNAGKIVNASDKHLQKMRDHIGMVFQQFNLFPHLTAIENVQEPQILIKKKNKSEAHDKASELFNMIGLSDKVDHYPHQLSGGQQQRVAIARALAMDPKIMLFDEVTSALDPELVDE
;
A
#
# COMPACT_ATOMS: atom_id res chain seq x y z
N MET A 1 1.38 22.87 7.34
CA MET A 1 1.07 21.68 6.51
C MET A 1 0.94 20.51 7.47
N ASN A 2 -0.10 19.69 7.34
CA ASN A 2 -0.30 18.57 8.26
C ASN A 2 0.54 17.37 7.79
N ASN A 3 1.14 16.63 8.73
CA ASN A 3 1.79 15.37 8.43
C ASN A 3 0.72 14.33 8.09
N ILE A 4 0.89 13.63 6.95
CA ILE A 4 0.01 12.52 6.56
C ILE A 4 0.46 11.20 7.18
N ILE A 5 1.78 11.05 7.41
CA ILE A 5 2.41 9.95 8.13
C ILE A 5 3.37 10.54 9.16
N GLU A 6 3.39 9.97 10.36
CA GLU A 6 4.33 10.32 11.41
C GLU A 6 4.74 9.08 12.20
N PHE A 7 6.04 8.89 12.37
CA PHE A 7 6.65 7.91 13.28
C PHE A 7 7.31 8.68 14.41
N GLU A 8 6.92 8.41 15.63
CA GLU A 8 7.49 9.02 16.84
C GLU A 8 8.24 7.96 17.63
N LYS A 9 9.57 8.00 17.58
CA LYS A 9 10.48 7.11 18.33
C LYS A 9 10.12 5.62 18.21
N VAL A 10 9.74 5.18 17.00
CA VAL A 10 9.30 3.82 16.75
C VAL A 10 10.48 2.86 16.81
N SER A 11 10.34 1.81 17.60
CA SER A 11 11.29 0.70 17.70
C SER A 11 10.65 -0.60 17.24
N LYS A 12 11.44 -1.45 16.56
CA LYS A 12 11.04 -2.78 16.11
C LYS A 12 12.23 -3.73 16.12
N SER A 13 12.02 -4.89 16.73
CA SER A 13 13.00 -5.98 16.77
C SER A 13 12.41 -7.28 16.25
N PHE A 14 13.23 -8.16 15.71
CA PHE A 14 12.90 -9.53 15.35
C PHE A 14 13.89 -10.45 16.10
N GLY A 15 13.43 -11.05 17.20
CA GLY A 15 14.31 -11.72 18.15
C GLY A 15 15.31 -10.72 18.71
N ASP A 16 16.60 -11.05 18.61
CA ASP A 16 17.69 -10.19 19.10
C ASP A 16 18.10 -9.08 18.12
N LEU A 17 17.56 -9.11 16.89
CA LEU A 17 17.90 -8.12 15.86
C LEU A 17 16.98 -6.91 15.95
N LYS A 18 17.52 -5.77 16.43
CA LYS A 18 16.84 -4.49 16.38
C LYS A 18 16.92 -3.92 14.96
N VAL A 19 15.77 -3.79 14.27
CA VAL A 19 15.67 -3.30 12.89
C VAL A 19 15.32 -1.82 12.83
N LEU A 20 14.45 -1.35 13.72
CA LEU A 20 14.17 0.06 13.91
C LEU A 20 14.52 0.44 15.35
N ASP A 21 15.28 1.50 15.53
CA ASP A 21 15.70 2.01 16.83
C ASP A 21 15.33 3.48 16.98
N GLN A 22 14.24 3.74 17.70
CA GLN A 22 13.69 5.08 17.97
C GLN A 22 13.54 5.93 16.68
N LEU A 23 13.09 5.29 15.60
CA LEU A 23 12.88 5.97 14.32
C LEU A 23 11.84 7.08 14.47
N SER A 24 12.23 8.29 14.05
CA SER A 24 11.30 9.42 13.88
C SER A 24 11.32 9.85 12.42
N LEU A 25 10.15 9.90 11.80
CA LEU A 25 9.95 10.20 10.38
C LEU A 25 8.64 10.94 10.21
N GLU A 26 8.64 12.00 9.43
CA GLU A 26 7.45 12.76 9.07
C GLU A 26 7.32 12.81 7.55
N VAL A 27 6.10 12.63 7.04
CA VAL A 27 5.76 12.79 5.63
C VAL A 27 4.57 13.73 5.55
N LYS A 28 4.71 14.82 4.80
CA LYS A 28 3.65 15.82 4.62
C LYS A 28 2.65 15.37 3.56
N ASP A 29 1.44 15.89 3.64
CA ASP A 29 0.43 15.65 2.60
C ASP A 29 0.94 16.13 1.22
N GLY A 30 0.81 15.26 0.21
CA GLY A 30 1.31 15.47 -1.15
C GLY A 30 2.83 15.29 -1.34
N GLU A 31 3.57 14.94 -0.29
CA GLU A 31 5.02 14.69 -0.38
C GLU A 31 5.32 13.34 -1.00
N LYS A 32 6.42 13.28 -1.77
CA LYS A 32 7.01 12.04 -2.29
C LYS A 32 8.29 11.76 -1.53
N LEU A 33 8.29 10.68 -0.74
CA LEU A 33 9.44 10.26 0.05
C LEU A 33 10.04 8.98 -0.52
N ALA A 34 11.35 8.97 -0.78
CA ALA A 34 12.10 7.78 -1.16
C ALA A 34 12.94 7.28 0.03
N LEU A 35 12.77 6.00 0.40
CA LEU A 35 13.59 5.33 1.40
C LEU A 35 14.75 4.62 0.69
N ILE A 36 15.98 5.08 0.90
CA ILE A 36 17.18 4.55 0.28
C ILE A 36 18.07 3.92 1.36
N GLY A 37 18.67 2.77 1.04
CA GLY A 37 19.57 2.06 1.96
C GLY A 37 19.83 0.61 1.51
N PRO A 38 20.81 -0.06 2.10
CA PRO A 38 21.13 -1.45 1.77
C PRO A 38 19.98 -2.41 2.10
N SER A 39 20.06 -3.65 1.58
CA SER A 39 19.14 -4.71 1.99
C SER A 39 19.25 -4.94 3.51
N GLY A 40 18.11 -5.15 4.16
CA GLY A 40 18.05 -5.34 5.62
C GLY A 40 18.05 -4.04 6.45
N SER A 41 18.11 -2.85 5.83
CA SER A 41 18.10 -1.57 6.59
C SER A 41 16.73 -1.18 7.15
N GLY A 42 15.71 -2.02 7.05
CA GLY A 42 14.39 -1.76 7.64
C GLY A 42 13.38 -1.06 6.71
N LYS A 43 13.71 -0.76 5.44
CA LYS A 43 12.78 -0.09 4.51
C LYS A 43 11.44 -0.82 4.38
N THR A 44 11.49 -2.10 4.05
CA THR A 44 10.30 -2.96 3.94
C THR A 44 9.57 -3.08 5.28
N THR A 45 10.29 -3.06 6.41
CA THR A 45 9.67 -3.09 7.75
C THR A 45 8.82 -1.85 7.99
N ILE A 46 9.29 -0.65 7.60
CA ILE A 46 8.51 0.59 7.69
C ILE A 46 7.21 0.47 6.88
N LEU A 47 7.30 -0.02 5.62
CA LEU A 47 6.12 -0.22 4.77
C LEU A 47 5.15 -1.26 5.37
N ARG A 48 5.68 -2.37 5.91
CA ARG A 48 4.87 -3.42 6.56
C ARG A 48 4.16 -2.91 7.82
N ILE A 49 4.81 -2.04 8.61
CA ILE A 49 4.20 -1.39 9.77
C ILE A 49 3.03 -0.51 9.32
N LEU A 50 3.19 0.31 8.27
CA LEU A 50 2.12 1.14 7.72
C LEU A 50 0.95 0.31 7.18
N MET A 51 1.22 -0.83 6.55
CA MET A 51 0.20 -1.76 6.06
C MET A 51 -0.43 -2.64 7.15
N THR A 52 -0.05 -2.42 8.42
CA THR A 52 -0.48 -3.25 9.56
C THR A 52 -0.17 -4.74 9.42
N LEU A 53 0.87 -5.07 8.65
CA LEU A 53 1.41 -6.43 8.47
C LEU A 53 2.48 -6.76 9.51
N GLU A 54 2.99 -5.74 10.21
CA GLU A 54 4.01 -5.87 11.25
C GLU A 54 3.71 -4.86 12.36
N THR A 55 3.69 -5.31 13.62
CA THR A 55 3.46 -4.46 14.80
C THR A 55 4.72 -3.69 15.19
N ILE A 56 4.57 -2.60 15.92
CA ILE A 56 5.68 -1.89 16.57
C ILE A 56 5.89 -2.46 17.99
N ASP A 57 7.12 -2.34 18.51
CA ASP A 57 7.44 -2.73 19.89
C ASP A 57 7.34 -1.53 20.84
N ASP A 58 7.66 -0.32 20.36
CA ASP A 58 7.59 0.93 21.12
C ASP A 58 7.40 2.13 20.17
N GLY A 59 6.96 3.26 20.74
CA GLY A 59 6.70 4.50 20.01
C GLY A 59 5.25 4.59 19.46
N PHE A 60 5.03 5.57 18.58
CA PHE A 60 3.74 5.81 17.98
C PHE A 60 3.86 5.97 16.46
N VAL A 61 2.87 5.47 15.73
CA VAL A 61 2.69 5.73 14.31
C VAL A 61 1.33 6.36 14.11
N SER A 62 1.28 7.51 13.44
CA SER A 62 0.02 8.12 13.02
C SER A 62 -0.08 8.19 11.49
N VAL A 63 -1.30 8.02 11.00
CA VAL A 63 -1.68 8.14 9.61
C VAL A 63 -2.92 9.01 9.54
N ASN A 64 -2.84 10.10 8.75
CA ASN A 64 -3.94 11.05 8.60
C ASN A 64 -4.46 11.57 9.96
N ASN A 65 -3.56 11.91 10.89
CA ASN A 65 -3.80 12.38 12.25
C ASN A 65 -4.51 11.37 13.19
N GLU A 66 -4.58 10.09 12.83
CA GLU A 66 -5.08 9.02 13.70
C GLU A 66 -3.93 8.05 13.99
N TYR A 67 -3.82 7.59 15.25
CA TYR A 67 -2.84 6.55 15.59
C TYR A 67 -3.16 5.25 14.85
N LEU A 68 -2.13 4.63 14.28
CA LEU A 68 -2.27 3.38 13.53
C LEU A 68 -2.43 2.18 14.45
N TRP A 69 -1.52 2.03 15.42
CA TRP A 69 -1.43 0.88 16.31
C TRP A 69 -2.09 1.09 17.67
N HIS A 70 -2.68 2.27 17.87
CA HIS A 70 -3.34 2.65 19.10
C HIS A 70 -4.67 3.33 18.80
N GLU A 71 -5.60 3.23 19.72
CA GLU A 71 -6.86 3.95 19.66
C GLU A 71 -7.23 4.57 21.02
N LYS A 72 -8.03 5.63 20.99
CA LYS A 72 -8.53 6.26 22.23
C LYS A 72 -9.81 5.55 22.65
N ASN A 73 -9.79 4.93 23.85
CA ASN A 73 -10.96 4.31 24.46
C ASN A 73 -11.17 4.90 25.86
N ALA A 74 -12.34 5.52 26.11
CA ALA A 74 -12.68 6.17 27.38
C ALA A 74 -11.58 7.14 27.90
N GLY A 75 -10.93 7.87 27.00
CA GLY A 75 -9.86 8.83 27.33
C GLY A 75 -8.47 8.22 27.57
N LYS A 76 -8.33 6.91 27.43
CA LYS A 76 -7.05 6.20 27.51
C LYS A 76 -6.58 5.75 26.14
N ILE A 77 -5.27 5.72 25.94
CA ILE A 77 -4.64 5.12 24.75
C ILE A 77 -4.52 3.63 25.03
N VAL A 78 -5.08 2.82 24.12
CA VAL A 78 -5.05 1.35 24.17
C VAL A 78 -4.57 0.81 22.82
N ASN A 79 -4.17 -0.45 22.77
CA ASN A 79 -3.81 -1.07 21.49
C ASN A 79 -5.02 -1.07 20.53
N ALA A 80 -4.73 -0.86 19.26
CA ALA A 80 -5.74 -0.82 18.21
C ALA A 80 -6.49 -2.14 18.08
N SER A 81 -7.81 -2.07 17.92
CA SER A 81 -8.63 -3.23 17.58
C SER A 81 -8.52 -3.58 16.09
N ASP A 82 -8.85 -4.82 15.71
CA ASP A 82 -8.86 -5.25 14.30
C ASP A 82 -9.75 -4.35 13.43
N LYS A 83 -10.87 -3.88 13.98
CA LYS A 83 -11.77 -2.95 13.29
C LYS A 83 -11.11 -1.60 13.03
N HIS A 84 -10.34 -1.09 14.00
CA HIS A 84 -9.57 0.14 13.83
C HIS A 84 -8.48 -0.05 12.77
N LEU A 85 -7.70 -1.13 12.84
CA LEU A 85 -6.67 -1.44 11.85
C LEU A 85 -7.24 -1.59 10.43
N GLN A 86 -8.42 -2.19 10.29
CA GLN A 86 -9.10 -2.28 9.01
C GLN A 86 -9.47 -0.90 8.45
N LYS A 87 -10.01 0.00 9.30
CA LYS A 87 -10.30 1.38 8.93
C LYS A 87 -9.04 2.12 8.47
N MET A 88 -7.92 1.92 9.18
CA MET A 88 -6.64 2.57 8.85
C MET A 88 -6.09 2.10 7.51
N ARG A 89 -6.20 0.80 7.20
CA ARG A 89 -5.81 0.23 5.88
C ARG A 89 -6.58 0.84 4.71
N ASP A 90 -7.80 1.30 4.92
CA ASP A 90 -8.61 1.94 3.87
C ASP A 90 -7.98 3.24 3.33
N HIS A 91 -7.05 3.84 4.07
CA HIS A 91 -6.34 5.04 3.65
C HIS A 91 -5.06 4.75 2.85
N ILE A 92 -4.61 3.50 2.81
CA ILE A 92 -3.29 3.13 2.31
C ILE A 92 -3.43 2.14 1.17
N GLY A 93 -2.92 2.50 -0.01
CA GLY A 93 -2.71 1.58 -1.12
C GLY A 93 -1.27 1.09 -1.13
N MET A 94 -1.04 -0.16 -1.52
CA MET A 94 0.31 -0.72 -1.64
C MET A 94 0.49 -1.48 -2.94
N VAL A 95 1.64 -1.25 -3.57
CA VAL A 95 2.13 -2.03 -4.70
C VAL A 95 3.34 -2.83 -4.21
N PHE A 96 3.21 -4.15 -4.22
CA PHE A 96 4.26 -5.07 -3.80
C PHE A 96 5.27 -5.33 -4.92
N GLN A 97 6.49 -5.70 -4.58
CA GLN A 97 7.55 -6.08 -5.50
C GLN A 97 7.12 -7.16 -6.51
N GLN A 98 6.33 -8.15 -6.09
CA GLN A 98 5.83 -9.24 -6.93
C GLN A 98 4.43 -8.97 -7.52
N PHE A 99 3.94 -7.70 -7.46
CA PHE A 99 2.63 -7.24 -7.92
C PHE A 99 1.43 -7.96 -7.30
N ASN A 100 1.53 -9.24 -6.96
CA ASN A 100 0.51 -10.07 -6.28
C ASN A 100 -0.88 -9.97 -6.93
N LEU A 101 -0.94 -10.03 -8.27
CA LEU A 101 -2.19 -10.14 -8.98
C LEU A 101 -2.83 -11.51 -8.74
N PHE A 102 -4.15 -11.55 -8.64
CA PHE A 102 -4.90 -12.80 -8.53
C PHE A 102 -4.84 -13.57 -9.85
N PRO A 103 -4.19 -14.73 -9.91
CA PRO A 103 -3.89 -15.41 -11.18
C PRO A 103 -5.14 -15.99 -11.88
N HIS A 104 -6.22 -16.20 -11.13
CA HIS A 104 -7.50 -16.73 -11.60
C HIS A 104 -8.50 -15.64 -12.04
N LEU A 105 -8.15 -14.37 -11.88
CA LEU A 105 -8.93 -13.22 -12.31
C LEU A 105 -8.27 -12.56 -13.52
N THR A 106 -9.08 -11.99 -14.41
CA THR A 106 -8.60 -11.14 -15.50
C THR A 106 -7.99 -9.84 -14.94
N ALA A 107 -7.34 -9.06 -15.78
CA ALA A 107 -6.74 -7.80 -15.39
C ALA A 107 -7.79 -6.82 -14.83
N ILE A 108 -8.94 -6.68 -15.52
CA ILE A 108 -10.00 -5.80 -15.05
C ILE A 108 -10.64 -6.31 -13.77
N GLU A 109 -10.86 -7.62 -13.64
CA GLU A 109 -11.40 -8.23 -12.42
C GLU A 109 -10.47 -8.02 -11.22
N ASN A 110 -9.13 -8.07 -11.41
CA ASN A 110 -8.17 -7.73 -10.37
C ASN A 110 -8.37 -6.31 -9.80
N VAL A 111 -8.83 -5.37 -10.62
CA VAL A 111 -9.08 -3.98 -10.21
C VAL A 111 -10.49 -3.79 -9.65
N GLN A 112 -11.47 -4.55 -10.12
CA GLN A 112 -12.86 -4.45 -9.69
C GLN A 112 -13.12 -5.12 -8.34
N GLU A 113 -12.58 -6.32 -8.13
CA GLU A 113 -12.92 -7.19 -7.01
C GLU A 113 -12.70 -6.51 -5.63
N PRO A 114 -11.60 -5.82 -5.36
CA PRO A 114 -11.43 -5.09 -4.10
C PRO A 114 -12.50 -4.00 -3.88
N GLN A 115 -12.93 -3.31 -4.93
CA GLN A 115 -13.97 -2.28 -4.82
C GLN A 115 -15.31 -2.89 -4.43
N ILE A 116 -15.65 -4.06 -4.99
CA ILE A 116 -16.91 -4.77 -4.70
C ILE A 116 -16.88 -5.36 -3.30
N LEU A 117 -15.81 -6.09 -2.95
CA LEU A 117 -15.73 -6.82 -1.69
C LEU A 117 -15.53 -5.92 -0.48
N ILE A 118 -14.66 -4.90 -0.60
CA ILE A 118 -14.26 -4.06 0.54
C ILE A 118 -15.07 -2.77 0.58
N LYS A 119 -15.12 -2.02 -0.54
CA LYS A 119 -15.84 -0.73 -0.60
C LYS A 119 -17.35 -0.91 -0.81
N LYS A 120 -17.83 -2.15 -1.06
CA LYS A 120 -19.25 -2.49 -1.29
C LYS A 120 -19.86 -1.73 -2.47
N LYS A 121 -19.04 -1.33 -3.44
CA LYS A 121 -19.54 -0.73 -4.69
C LYS A 121 -20.33 -1.77 -5.49
N ASN A 122 -21.31 -1.33 -6.25
CA ASN A 122 -21.97 -2.21 -7.21
C ASN A 122 -21.05 -2.54 -8.39
N LYS A 123 -21.37 -3.60 -9.13
CA LYS A 123 -20.51 -4.08 -10.23
C LYS A 123 -20.33 -3.07 -11.36
N SER A 124 -21.35 -2.26 -11.67
CA SER A 124 -21.26 -1.24 -12.71
C SER A 124 -20.28 -0.14 -12.31
N GLU A 125 -20.42 0.43 -11.09
CA GLU A 125 -19.52 1.46 -10.58
C GLU A 125 -18.07 0.97 -10.51
N ALA A 126 -17.85 -0.28 -10.08
CA ALA A 126 -16.52 -0.87 -10.03
C ALA A 126 -15.92 -1.07 -11.42
N HIS A 127 -16.77 -1.44 -12.41
CA HIS A 127 -16.35 -1.61 -13.80
C HIS A 127 -15.99 -0.27 -14.44
N ASP A 128 -16.83 0.76 -14.26
CA ASP A 128 -16.60 2.09 -14.83
C ASP A 128 -15.29 2.68 -14.30
N LYS A 129 -15.05 2.59 -12.97
CA LYS A 129 -13.79 3.04 -12.36
C LYS A 129 -12.58 2.24 -12.84
N ALA A 130 -12.72 0.92 -12.97
CA ALA A 130 -11.65 0.08 -13.50
C ALA A 130 -11.33 0.45 -14.96
N SER A 131 -12.33 0.65 -15.81
CA SER A 131 -12.16 1.04 -17.21
C SER A 131 -11.48 2.39 -17.35
N GLU A 132 -11.85 3.38 -16.53
CA GLU A 132 -11.15 4.67 -16.45
C GLU A 132 -9.66 4.50 -16.15
N LEU A 133 -9.34 3.68 -15.14
CA LEU A 133 -7.95 3.41 -14.76
C LEU A 133 -7.19 2.66 -15.85
N PHE A 134 -7.81 1.70 -16.53
CA PHE A 134 -7.17 1.00 -17.66
C PHE A 134 -6.87 1.94 -18.83
N ASN A 135 -7.72 2.92 -19.10
CA ASN A 135 -7.42 3.97 -20.08
C ASN A 135 -6.23 4.82 -19.64
N MET A 136 -6.17 5.20 -18.35
CA MET A 136 -5.08 6.01 -17.79
C MET A 136 -3.71 5.31 -17.88
N ILE A 137 -3.67 3.99 -17.63
CA ILE A 137 -2.42 3.20 -17.66
C ILE A 137 -2.09 2.64 -19.05
N GLY A 138 -2.89 2.96 -20.10
CA GLY A 138 -2.66 2.54 -21.48
C GLY A 138 -2.81 1.03 -21.72
N LEU A 139 -3.75 0.36 -21.03
CA LEU A 139 -3.98 -1.08 -21.14
C LEU A 139 -5.44 -1.44 -21.49
N SER A 140 -6.19 -0.55 -22.17
CA SER A 140 -7.59 -0.77 -22.51
C SER A 140 -7.82 -2.00 -23.39
N ASP A 141 -6.82 -2.41 -24.17
CA ASP A 141 -6.84 -3.62 -25.01
C ASP A 141 -6.49 -4.91 -24.24
N LYS A 142 -6.14 -4.81 -22.96
CA LYS A 142 -5.66 -5.92 -22.12
C LYS A 142 -6.59 -6.28 -20.95
N VAL A 143 -7.79 -5.70 -20.91
CA VAL A 143 -8.73 -5.85 -19.78
C VAL A 143 -9.11 -7.31 -19.50
N ASP A 144 -9.27 -8.13 -20.53
CA ASP A 144 -9.65 -9.53 -20.41
C ASP A 144 -8.47 -10.51 -20.31
N HIS A 145 -7.23 -10.00 -20.28
CA HIS A 145 -6.04 -10.84 -20.15
C HIS A 145 -5.84 -11.28 -18.70
N TYR A 146 -5.39 -12.51 -18.52
CA TYR A 146 -4.95 -13.02 -17.21
C TYR A 146 -3.51 -12.56 -16.91
N PRO A 147 -3.09 -12.52 -15.63
CA PRO A 147 -1.75 -12.07 -15.24
C PRO A 147 -0.61 -12.76 -16.02
N HIS A 148 -0.71 -14.05 -16.28
CA HIS A 148 0.31 -14.80 -17.02
C HIS A 148 0.41 -14.43 -18.52
N GLN A 149 -0.53 -13.69 -19.04
CA GLN A 149 -0.56 -13.19 -20.43
C GLN A 149 -0.02 -11.75 -20.55
N LEU A 150 0.34 -11.13 -19.42
CA LEU A 150 0.82 -9.76 -19.33
C LEU A 150 2.34 -9.75 -19.08
N SER A 151 3.04 -8.78 -19.69
CA SER A 151 4.45 -8.53 -19.35
C SER A 151 4.58 -8.02 -17.91
N GLY A 152 5.81 -8.05 -17.33
CA GLY A 152 6.06 -7.56 -15.98
C GLY A 152 5.61 -6.11 -15.79
N GLY A 153 5.94 -5.21 -16.73
CA GLY A 153 5.50 -3.82 -16.68
C GLY A 153 3.97 -3.66 -16.83
N GLN A 154 3.30 -4.52 -17.62
CA GLN A 154 1.85 -4.52 -17.70
C GLN A 154 1.22 -4.99 -16.38
N GLN A 155 1.74 -6.05 -15.76
CA GLN A 155 1.29 -6.54 -14.46
C GLN A 155 1.46 -5.47 -13.37
N GLN A 156 2.58 -4.76 -13.39
CA GLN A 156 2.84 -3.64 -12.47
C GLN A 156 1.80 -2.54 -12.64
N ARG A 157 1.54 -2.10 -13.86
CA ARG A 157 0.51 -1.07 -14.13
C ARG A 157 -0.87 -1.52 -13.66
N VAL A 158 -1.25 -2.79 -13.86
CA VAL A 158 -2.50 -3.34 -13.31
C VAL A 158 -2.51 -3.32 -11.77
N ALA A 159 -1.39 -3.66 -11.11
CA ALA A 159 -1.29 -3.60 -9.65
C ALA A 159 -1.41 -2.16 -9.12
N ILE A 160 -0.85 -1.18 -9.83
CA ILE A 160 -1.02 0.25 -9.52
C ILE A 160 -2.49 0.65 -9.68
N ALA A 161 -3.15 0.29 -10.80
CA ALA A 161 -4.56 0.58 -11.02
C ALA A 161 -5.45 -0.06 -9.93
N ARG A 162 -5.17 -1.31 -9.53
CA ARG A 162 -5.87 -1.97 -8.42
C ARG A 162 -5.75 -1.20 -7.11
N ALA A 163 -4.58 -0.69 -6.77
CA ALA A 163 -4.38 0.10 -5.57
C ALA A 163 -5.11 1.46 -5.67
N LEU A 164 -5.01 2.15 -6.80
CA LEU A 164 -5.68 3.44 -7.05
C LEU A 164 -7.21 3.33 -7.05
N ALA A 165 -7.77 2.18 -7.47
CA ALA A 165 -9.21 1.95 -7.50
C ALA A 165 -9.86 2.01 -6.10
N MET A 166 -9.06 1.85 -5.04
CA MET A 166 -9.49 1.95 -3.65
C MET A 166 -9.50 3.39 -3.13
N ASP A 167 -9.15 4.38 -3.96
CA ASP A 167 -9.07 5.81 -3.62
C ASP A 167 -8.24 6.07 -2.33
N PRO A 168 -6.99 5.56 -2.25
CA PRO A 168 -6.15 5.70 -1.07
C PRO A 168 -5.63 7.15 -0.93
N LYS A 169 -5.38 7.58 0.30
CA LYS A 169 -4.70 8.86 0.59
C LYS A 169 -3.18 8.74 0.49
N ILE A 170 -2.66 7.55 0.69
CA ILE A 170 -1.24 7.23 0.70
C ILE A 170 -1.00 6.05 -0.23
N MET A 171 0.01 6.16 -1.09
CA MET A 171 0.50 5.07 -1.92
C MET A 171 1.89 4.63 -1.45
N LEU A 172 2.03 3.35 -1.16
CA LEU A 172 3.29 2.72 -0.80
C LEU A 172 3.79 1.85 -1.94
N PHE A 173 5.09 1.91 -2.22
CA PHE A 173 5.75 1.14 -3.27
C PHE A 173 6.94 0.40 -2.67
N ASP A 174 6.94 -0.94 -2.75
CA ASP A 174 8.05 -1.78 -2.25
C ASP A 174 8.85 -2.31 -3.43
N GLU A 175 10.02 -1.71 -3.71
CA GLU A 175 10.97 -2.10 -4.76
C GLU A 175 10.34 -2.38 -6.15
N VAL A 176 9.38 -1.55 -6.54
CA VAL A 176 8.57 -1.77 -7.76
C VAL A 176 9.38 -1.81 -9.06
N THR A 177 10.58 -1.25 -9.09
CA THR A 177 11.46 -1.26 -10.27
C THR A 177 12.35 -2.49 -10.36
N SER A 178 12.55 -3.24 -9.28
CA SER A 178 13.45 -4.40 -9.23
C SER A 178 12.95 -5.61 -10.03
N ALA A 179 11.64 -5.67 -10.32
CA ALA A 179 11.01 -6.74 -11.09
C ALA A 179 10.82 -6.39 -12.58
N LEU A 180 11.29 -5.21 -13.01
CA LEU A 180 11.22 -4.78 -14.40
C LEU A 180 12.55 -5.05 -15.11
N ASP A 181 12.47 -5.39 -16.42
CA ASP A 181 13.64 -5.35 -17.28
C ASP A 181 14.24 -3.95 -17.27
N PRO A 182 15.59 -3.82 -17.24
CA PRO A 182 16.24 -2.50 -17.24
C PRO A 182 15.77 -1.56 -18.36
N GLU A 183 15.35 -2.11 -19.49
CA GLU A 183 14.81 -1.34 -20.63
C GLU A 183 13.40 -0.74 -20.35
N LEU A 184 12.69 -1.25 -19.33
CA LEU A 184 11.33 -0.79 -18.95
C LEU A 184 11.35 0.18 -17.76
N VAL A 185 12.51 0.48 -17.19
CA VAL A 185 12.64 1.39 -16.04
C VAL A 185 12.48 2.85 -16.44
N ASP A 186 12.69 3.16 -17.73
CA ASP A 186 12.59 4.52 -18.28
C ASP A 186 11.17 4.89 -18.80
N GLU A 187 10.21 3.98 -18.77
CA GLU A 187 8.79 4.24 -19.07
C GLU A 187 7.99 4.56 -17.78
#